data_04f3316feea8f4628f1ecd90ff08cc22
#
_entry.id   04f3316feea8f4628f1ecd90ff08cc22
#
_cell.length_a   1.000
_cell.length_b   1.000
_cell.length_c   1.000
_cell.angle_alpha   90.00
_cell.angle_beta   90.00
_cell.angle_gamma   90.00
#
_symmetry.space_group_name_H-M   'P 1'
#
loop_
_entity.id
_entity.type
_entity.pdbx_description
1 polymer ?
#
loop_
_entity_poly.entity_id
_entity_poly.type
_entity_poly.pdbx_seq_one_letter_code
_entity_poly.pdbx_strand_id
1 'polypeptide(L)'
;YSESFSDSYKAVMGYRILKYCQLHDYEDYVRPFLQSINFDTLQKDARKYLIDMLVSNRLYEKAYDMAMEYGIDMLAAASKVVLCENALKVQHVDDDFMVQLAISAFKTGKYSDLVLKYLCENYTGPTDELINLWHAADKFSISSMKLDERILEQGIYTQIEPEKISDIFMEYYKRAGNEKL
;
A
#
# COMPACT_ATOMS: atom_id res chain seq x y z
N TYR A 1 33.17 -9.25 -21.07
CA TYR A 1 32.05 -9.73 -21.92
C TYR A 1 30.73 -8.96 -21.68
N SER A 2 30.64 -8.14 -20.65
CA SER A 2 29.39 -7.42 -20.31
C SER A 2 29.16 -6.12 -21.11
N GLU A 3 30.17 -5.58 -21.75
CA GLU A 3 30.10 -4.26 -22.42
C GLU A 3 29.48 -4.28 -23.82
N SER A 4 29.28 -5.45 -24.41
CA SER A 4 28.81 -5.58 -25.80
C SER A 4 27.28 -5.76 -25.96
N PHE A 5 26.54 -5.92 -24.88
CA PHE A 5 25.09 -6.12 -24.95
C PHE A 5 24.32 -4.84 -24.64
N SER A 6 23.24 -4.59 -25.39
CA SER A 6 22.33 -3.48 -25.08
C SER A 6 21.72 -3.63 -23.69
N ASP A 7 21.41 -2.52 -23.02
CA ASP A 7 20.84 -2.55 -21.68
C ASP A 7 19.50 -3.31 -21.64
N SER A 8 18.72 -3.28 -22.73
CA SER A 8 17.51 -4.09 -22.87
C SER A 8 17.79 -5.59 -22.84
N TYR A 9 18.86 -6.03 -23.49
CA TYR A 9 19.25 -7.44 -23.47
C TYR A 9 19.72 -7.85 -22.07
N LYS A 10 20.50 -7.01 -21.41
CA LYS A 10 20.94 -7.23 -20.02
C LYS A 10 19.75 -7.33 -19.07
N ALA A 11 18.75 -6.47 -19.25
CA ALA A 11 17.53 -6.49 -18.44
C ALA A 11 16.72 -7.78 -18.65
N VAL A 12 16.53 -8.21 -19.92
CA VAL A 12 15.81 -9.46 -20.24
C VAL A 12 16.55 -10.69 -19.72
N MET A 13 17.86 -10.70 -19.86
CA MET A 13 18.70 -11.80 -19.35
C MET A 13 18.71 -11.80 -17.82
N GLY A 14 18.83 -10.62 -17.20
CA GLY A 14 18.73 -10.47 -15.75
C GLY A 14 17.42 -11.01 -15.21
N TYR A 15 16.30 -10.66 -15.84
CA TYR A 15 14.98 -11.17 -15.49
C TYR A 15 14.92 -12.72 -15.61
N ARG A 16 15.43 -13.29 -16.69
CA ARG A 16 15.44 -14.76 -16.87
C ARG A 16 16.29 -15.46 -15.81
N ILE A 17 17.46 -14.90 -15.49
CA ILE A 17 18.34 -15.41 -14.43
C ILE A 17 17.61 -15.35 -13.08
N LEU A 18 17.01 -14.22 -12.76
CA LEU A 18 16.26 -14.04 -11.51
C LEU A 18 15.10 -15.02 -11.39
N LYS A 19 14.34 -15.21 -12.47
CA LYS A 19 13.24 -16.18 -12.50
C LYS A 19 13.75 -17.61 -12.34
N TYR A 20 14.90 -17.93 -12.95
CA TYR A 20 15.55 -19.23 -12.76
C TYR A 20 15.99 -19.42 -11.31
N CYS A 21 16.61 -18.41 -10.70
CA CYS A 21 17.03 -18.46 -9.30
C CYS A 21 15.84 -18.67 -8.35
N GLN A 22 14.71 -17.99 -8.58
CA GLN A 22 13.49 -18.18 -7.81
C GLN A 22 12.94 -19.60 -7.89
N LEU A 23 12.96 -20.20 -9.10
CA LEU A 23 12.47 -21.56 -9.31
C LEU A 23 13.35 -22.65 -8.68
N HIS A 24 14.59 -22.31 -8.32
CA HIS A 24 15.60 -23.23 -7.77
C HIS A 24 16.06 -22.86 -6.36
N ASP A 25 15.27 -22.07 -5.63
CA ASP A 25 15.53 -21.66 -4.24
C ASP A 25 16.87 -20.90 -4.03
N TYR A 26 17.35 -20.20 -5.05
CA TYR A 26 18.54 -19.33 -4.96
C TYR A 26 18.18 -17.89 -4.52
N GLU A 27 17.24 -17.77 -3.60
CA GLU A 27 16.70 -16.46 -3.16
C GLU A 27 17.77 -15.53 -2.57
N ASP A 28 18.77 -16.09 -1.89
CA ASP A 28 19.87 -15.31 -1.29
C ASP A 28 20.67 -14.50 -2.30
N TYR A 29 20.70 -14.90 -3.58
CA TYR A 29 21.39 -14.17 -4.65
C TYR A 29 20.48 -13.16 -5.36
N VAL A 30 19.19 -13.44 -5.39
CA VAL A 30 18.20 -12.60 -6.11
C VAL A 30 18.04 -11.23 -5.43
N ARG A 31 17.90 -11.23 -4.12
CA ARG A 31 17.63 -10.00 -3.37
C ARG A 31 18.75 -8.96 -3.42
N PRO A 32 20.04 -9.30 -3.17
CA PRO A 32 21.14 -8.36 -3.34
C PRO A 32 21.27 -7.85 -4.77
N PHE A 33 21.04 -8.70 -5.76
CA PHE A 33 21.09 -8.30 -7.16
C PHE A 33 19.97 -7.28 -7.48
N LEU A 34 18.72 -7.52 -7.09
CA LEU A 34 17.63 -6.59 -7.27
C LEU A 34 17.88 -5.24 -6.58
N GLN A 35 18.53 -5.24 -5.42
CA GLN A 35 18.89 -4.03 -4.72
C GLN A 35 19.98 -3.22 -5.44
N SER A 36 20.84 -3.87 -6.20
CA SER A 36 21.97 -3.25 -6.91
C SER A 36 21.62 -2.73 -8.31
N ILE A 37 20.50 -3.13 -8.89
CA ILE A 37 20.13 -2.75 -10.26
C ILE A 37 19.90 -1.23 -10.34
N ASN A 38 20.54 -0.61 -11.35
CA ASN A 38 20.22 0.77 -11.75
C ASN A 38 19.07 0.73 -12.76
N PHE A 39 17.90 1.20 -12.31
CA PHE A 39 16.67 1.18 -13.09
C PHE A 39 16.61 2.25 -14.17
N ASP A 40 17.37 3.33 -14.06
CA ASP A 40 17.42 4.41 -15.05
C ASP A 40 17.87 3.92 -16.43
N THR A 41 18.74 2.92 -16.44
CA THR A 41 19.28 2.32 -17.65
C THR A 41 18.33 1.35 -18.35
N LEU A 42 17.17 1.05 -17.75
CA LEU A 42 16.24 0.02 -18.22
C LEU A 42 15.13 0.59 -19.10
N GLN A 43 14.74 -0.16 -20.13
CA GLN A 43 13.55 0.16 -20.92
C GLN A 43 12.25 -0.06 -20.12
N LYS A 44 11.18 0.66 -20.50
CA LYS A 44 9.89 0.66 -19.82
C LYS A 44 9.34 -0.75 -19.54
N ASP A 45 9.40 -1.64 -20.52
CA ASP A 45 8.89 -3.01 -20.38
C ASP A 45 9.72 -3.84 -19.39
N ALA A 46 11.04 -3.65 -19.39
CA ALA A 46 11.94 -4.32 -18.45
C ALA A 46 11.68 -3.86 -16.99
N ARG A 47 11.38 -2.58 -16.79
CA ARG A 47 11.02 -2.02 -15.47
C ARG A 47 9.78 -2.69 -14.89
N LYS A 48 8.75 -2.91 -15.72
CA LYS A 48 7.52 -3.59 -15.29
C LYS A 48 7.80 -5.00 -14.75
N TYR A 49 8.58 -5.79 -15.47
CA TYR A 49 8.96 -7.14 -15.01
C TYR A 49 9.77 -7.11 -13.72
N LEU A 50 10.63 -6.12 -13.56
CA LEU A 50 11.42 -5.98 -12.33
C LEU A 50 10.60 -5.53 -11.14
N ILE A 51 9.56 -4.71 -11.32
CA ILE A 51 8.61 -4.39 -10.25
C ILE A 51 7.95 -5.67 -9.73
N ASP A 52 7.49 -6.55 -10.62
CA ASP A 52 6.89 -7.83 -10.24
C ASP A 52 7.88 -8.71 -9.44
N MET A 53 9.16 -8.70 -9.84
CA MET A 53 10.23 -9.40 -9.14
C MET A 53 10.52 -8.79 -7.76
N LEU A 54 10.54 -7.47 -7.65
CA LEU A 54 10.71 -6.78 -6.37
C LEU A 54 9.59 -7.14 -5.39
N VAL A 55 8.34 -7.13 -5.84
CA VAL A 55 7.18 -7.54 -5.04
C VAL A 55 7.31 -9.00 -4.58
N SER A 56 7.66 -9.91 -5.50
CA SER A 56 7.83 -11.33 -5.21
C SER A 56 8.95 -11.60 -4.18
N ASN A 57 9.98 -10.74 -4.14
CA ASN A 57 11.07 -10.81 -3.16
C ASN A 57 10.86 -9.92 -1.93
N ARG A 58 9.64 -9.43 -1.71
CA ARG A 58 9.27 -8.60 -0.54
C ARG A 58 10.05 -7.29 -0.43
N LEU A 59 10.52 -6.73 -1.55
CA LEU A 59 11.18 -5.43 -1.65
C LEU A 59 10.14 -4.36 -2.01
N TYR A 60 9.12 -4.21 -1.17
CA TYR A 60 7.92 -3.42 -1.45
C TYR A 60 8.21 -1.94 -1.60
N GLU A 61 9.04 -1.37 -0.73
CA GLU A 61 9.42 0.04 -0.76
C GLU A 61 10.08 0.38 -2.10
N LYS A 62 11.09 -0.40 -2.49
CA LYS A 62 11.78 -0.20 -3.76
C LYS A 62 10.85 -0.39 -4.97
N ALA A 63 9.93 -1.34 -4.91
CA ALA A 63 8.94 -1.54 -5.95
C ALA A 63 8.01 -0.33 -6.09
N TYR A 64 7.58 0.23 -4.96
CA TYR A 64 6.73 1.40 -4.91
C TYR A 64 7.45 2.66 -5.42
N ASP A 65 8.64 2.94 -4.91
CA ASP A 65 9.46 4.07 -5.31
C ASP A 65 9.70 4.07 -6.82
N MET A 66 10.07 2.91 -7.35
CA MET A 66 10.26 2.72 -8.78
C MET A 66 8.99 3.00 -9.59
N ALA A 67 7.84 2.49 -9.11
CA ALA A 67 6.57 2.71 -9.79
C ALA A 67 6.17 4.19 -9.76
N MET A 68 6.46 4.90 -8.68
CA MET A 68 6.19 6.34 -8.55
C MET A 68 7.15 7.18 -9.40
N GLU A 69 8.43 6.86 -9.41
CA GLU A 69 9.46 7.59 -10.16
C GLU A 69 9.27 7.49 -11.68
N TYR A 70 8.92 6.29 -12.17
CA TYR A 70 8.76 6.05 -13.61
C TYR A 70 7.31 6.18 -14.11
N GLY A 71 6.42 6.62 -13.27
CA GLY A 71 5.03 6.96 -13.55
C GLY A 71 4.01 5.94 -13.05
N ILE A 72 2.94 6.46 -12.47
CA ILE A 72 1.81 5.68 -11.91
C ILE A 72 1.23 4.68 -12.92
N ASP A 73 1.34 4.98 -14.22
CA ASP A 73 0.87 4.09 -15.30
C ASP A 73 1.54 2.71 -15.31
N MET A 74 2.72 2.58 -14.69
CA MET A 74 3.41 1.30 -14.57
C MET A 74 2.82 0.40 -13.47
N LEU A 75 2.16 1.01 -12.48
CA LEU A 75 1.49 0.28 -11.40
C LEU A 75 -0.02 0.48 -11.50
N ALA A 76 -0.69 -0.43 -12.19
CA ALA A 76 -2.15 -0.41 -12.29
C ALA A 76 -2.82 -0.42 -10.90
N ALA A 77 -4.04 0.12 -10.79
CA ALA A 77 -4.79 0.19 -9.55
C ALA A 77 -4.87 -1.17 -8.81
N ALA A 78 -5.11 -2.25 -9.55
CA ALA A 78 -5.14 -3.59 -8.98
C ALA A 78 -3.79 -4.02 -8.40
N SER A 79 -2.68 -3.68 -9.06
CA SER A 79 -1.33 -3.98 -8.57
C SER A 79 -1.00 -3.24 -7.28
N LYS A 80 -1.48 -2.00 -7.11
CA LYS A 80 -1.32 -1.25 -5.84
C LYS A 80 -2.02 -1.94 -4.68
N VAL A 81 -3.24 -2.43 -4.90
CA VAL A 81 -3.99 -3.17 -3.87
C VAL A 81 -3.24 -4.44 -3.48
N VAL A 82 -2.81 -5.24 -4.47
CA VAL A 82 -2.04 -6.47 -4.24
C VAL A 82 -0.72 -6.18 -3.52
N LEU A 83 -0.02 -5.11 -3.90
CA LEU A 83 1.21 -4.68 -3.25
C LEU A 83 0.95 -4.33 -1.78
N CYS A 84 -0.09 -3.53 -1.50
CA CYS A 84 -0.47 -3.15 -0.16
C CYS A 84 -0.84 -4.36 0.70
N GLU A 85 -1.66 -5.28 0.19
CA GLU A 85 -2.06 -6.49 0.91
C GLU A 85 -0.87 -7.39 1.23
N ASN A 86 0.07 -7.54 0.31
CA ASN A 86 1.28 -8.33 0.54
C ASN A 86 2.17 -7.67 1.59
N ALA A 87 2.34 -6.36 1.54
CA ALA A 87 3.12 -5.61 2.53
C ALA A 87 2.48 -5.71 3.93
N LEU A 88 1.16 -5.59 4.05
CA LEU A 88 0.43 -5.73 5.32
C LEU A 88 0.60 -7.11 5.99
N LYS A 89 0.90 -8.14 5.20
CA LYS A 89 1.13 -9.52 5.72
C LYS A 89 2.55 -9.74 6.20
N VAL A 90 3.46 -8.82 5.94
CA VAL A 90 4.88 -8.95 6.27
C VAL A 90 5.18 -8.14 7.53
N GLN A 91 5.84 -8.77 8.49
CA GLN A 91 6.37 -8.07 9.67
C GLN A 91 7.60 -7.26 9.27
N HIS A 92 7.77 -6.06 9.86
CA HIS A 92 8.92 -5.16 9.67
C HIS A 92 8.95 -4.37 8.35
N VAL A 93 7.80 -3.99 7.82
CA VAL A 93 7.71 -2.92 6.85
C VAL A 93 7.57 -1.60 7.59
N ASP A 94 8.20 -0.54 7.11
CA ASP A 94 8.12 0.79 7.70
C ASP A 94 6.67 1.29 7.78
N ASP A 95 6.25 1.78 8.94
CA ASP A 95 4.86 2.17 9.19
C ASP A 95 4.43 3.35 8.32
N ASP A 96 5.31 4.34 8.11
CA ASP A 96 5.02 5.50 7.26
C ASP A 96 4.85 5.07 5.80
N PHE A 97 5.71 4.18 5.32
CA PHE A 97 5.57 3.58 4.00
C PHE A 97 4.24 2.84 3.87
N MET A 98 3.86 2.03 4.85
CA MET A 98 2.60 1.27 4.82
C MET A 98 1.38 2.17 4.75
N VAL A 99 1.34 3.24 5.54
CA VAL A 99 0.24 4.20 5.51
C VAL A 99 0.14 4.88 4.14
N GLN A 100 1.27 5.35 3.57
CA GLN A 100 1.29 5.98 2.24
C GLN A 100 0.86 5.02 1.14
N LEU A 101 1.31 3.77 1.19
CA LEU A 101 0.91 2.72 0.26
C LEU A 101 -0.59 2.41 0.36
N ALA A 102 -1.13 2.30 1.58
CA ALA A 102 -2.55 2.05 1.80
C ALA A 102 -3.43 3.23 1.33
N ILE A 103 -3.02 4.47 1.60
CA ILE A 103 -3.68 5.68 1.07
C ILE A 103 -3.65 5.66 -0.47
N SER A 104 -2.51 5.34 -1.07
CA SER A 104 -2.39 5.24 -2.52
C SER A 104 -3.30 4.16 -3.11
N ALA A 105 -3.43 3.01 -2.45
CA ALA A 105 -4.36 1.96 -2.83
C ALA A 105 -5.83 2.42 -2.70
N PHE A 106 -6.17 3.09 -1.60
CA PHE A 106 -7.51 3.64 -1.36
C PHE A 106 -7.94 4.64 -2.45
N LYS A 107 -7.05 5.55 -2.85
CA LYS A 107 -7.29 6.54 -3.92
C LYS A 107 -7.56 5.93 -5.30
N THR A 108 -7.26 4.64 -5.51
CA THR A 108 -7.60 3.96 -6.77
C THR A 108 -9.10 3.66 -6.91
N GLY A 109 -9.87 3.76 -5.81
CA GLY A 109 -11.27 3.32 -5.74
C GLY A 109 -11.46 1.79 -5.82
N LYS A 110 -10.36 1.02 -5.88
CA LYS A 110 -10.35 -0.45 -5.89
C LYS A 110 -9.48 -0.93 -4.75
N TYR A 111 -10.06 -1.12 -3.59
CA TYR A 111 -9.39 -1.52 -2.37
C TYR A 111 -10.13 -2.69 -1.72
N SER A 112 -9.43 -3.46 -0.88
CA SER A 112 -10.01 -4.55 -0.11
C SER A 112 -10.39 -4.11 1.30
N ASP A 113 -11.17 -4.94 1.99
CA ASP A 113 -11.48 -4.79 3.41
C ASP A 113 -10.22 -4.68 4.28
N LEU A 114 -9.16 -5.40 3.91
CA LEU A 114 -7.89 -5.38 4.65
C LEU A 114 -7.25 -4.00 4.62
N VAL A 115 -7.22 -3.36 3.42
CA VAL A 115 -6.70 -2.00 3.24
C VAL A 115 -7.54 -1.00 4.02
N LEU A 116 -8.89 -1.12 3.95
CA LEU A 116 -9.78 -0.24 4.70
C LEU A 116 -9.60 -0.37 6.22
N LYS A 117 -9.59 -1.59 6.75
CA LYS A 117 -9.37 -1.84 8.18
C LYS A 117 -8.06 -1.24 8.66
N TYR A 118 -6.99 -1.41 7.88
CA TYR A 118 -5.70 -0.83 8.22
C TYR A 118 -5.77 0.71 8.24
N LEU A 119 -6.38 1.34 7.22
CA LEU A 119 -6.51 2.79 7.17
C LEU A 119 -7.40 3.36 8.27
N CYS A 120 -8.48 2.70 8.64
CA CYS A 120 -9.32 3.12 9.76
C CYS A 120 -8.52 3.30 11.06
N GLU A 121 -7.51 2.46 11.27
CA GLU A 121 -6.65 2.48 12.46
C GLU A 121 -5.44 3.41 12.33
N ASN A 122 -4.90 3.60 11.11
CA ASN A 122 -3.57 4.20 10.91
C ASN A 122 -3.55 5.40 9.94
N TYR A 123 -4.70 5.87 9.48
CA TYR A 123 -4.77 6.96 8.51
C TYR A 123 -4.13 8.25 9.07
N THR A 124 -3.20 8.84 8.30
CA THR A 124 -2.51 10.09 8.63
C THR A 124 -2.66 11.16 7.55
N GLY A 125 -3.52 10.89 6.57
CA GLY A 125 -3.75 11.79 5.43
C GLY A 125 -4.60 13.02 5.77
N PRO A 126 -4.93 13.82 4.74
CA PRO A 126 -5.72 15.03 4.89
C PRO A 126 -7.11 14.79 5.48
N THR A 127 -7.59 15.77 6.25
CA THR A 127 -8.89 15.72 6.94
C THR A 127 -10.09 15.61 5.97
N ASP A 128 -10.02 16.25 4.82
CA ASP A 128 -11.05 16.20 3.79
C ASP A 128 -11.23 14.81 3.15
N GLU A 129 -10.17 14.00 3.17
CA GLU A 129 -10.24 12.60 2.72
C GLU A 129 -10.74 11.65 3.82
N LEU A 130 -10.70 12.05 5.09
CA LEU A 130 -11.11 11.23 6.23
C LEU A 130 -12.59 10.86 6.16
N ILE A 131 -13.44 11.77 5.69
CA ILE A 131 -14.88 11.52 5.51
C ILE A 131 -15.12 10.48 4.40
N ASN A 132 -14.33 10.51 3.34
CA ASN A 132 -14.42 9.51 2.27
C ASN A 132 -14.04 8.12 2.78
N LEU A 133 -13.02 8.04 3.66
CA LEU A 133 -12.63 6.80 4.31
C LEU A 133 -13.74 6.28 5.23
N TRP A 134 -14.39 7.17 5.98
CA TRP A 134 -15.51 6.80 6.85
C TRP A 134 -16.69 6.22 6.04
N HIS A 135 -17.11 6.90 4.97
CA HIS A 135 -18.17 6.38 4.10
C HIS A 135 -17.82 5.04 3.44
N ALA A 136 -16.54 4.86 3.07
CA ALA A 136 -16.10 3.59 2.54
C ALA A 136 -16.13 2.49 3.61
N ALA A 137 -15.69 2.77 4.83
CA ALA A 137 -15.76 1.83 5.96
C ALA A 137 -17.20 1.44 6.30
N ASP A 138 -18.11 2.42 6.38
CA ASP A 138 -19.52 2.19 6.63
C ASP A 138 -20.16 1.29 5.56
N LYS A 139 -19.87 1.55 4.29
CA LYS A 139 -20.36 0.72 3.16
C LYS A 139 -19.92 -0.75 3.27
N PHE A 140 -18.75 -1.02 3.82
CA PHE A 140 -18.22 -2.37 4.03
C PHE A 140 -18.51 -2.90 5.44
N SER A 141 -19.32 -2.19 6.23
CA SER A 141 -19.66 -2.55 7.62
C SER A 141 -18.40 -2.72 8.50
N ILE A 142 -17.39 -1.88 8.28
CA ILE A 142 -16.16 -1.83 9.07
C ILE A 142 -16.36 -0.75 10.13
N SER A 143 -16.38 -1.15 11.39
CA SER A 143 -16.43 -0.25 12.54
C SER A 143 -15.01 -0.01 13.06
N SER A 144 -14.62 1.25 13.26
CA SER A 144 -13.35 1.65 13.86
C SER A 144 -13.53 2.83 14.80
N MET A 145 -13.23 2.59 16.06
CA MET A 145 -13.29 3.61 17.10
C MET A 145 -12.34 4.78 16.82
N LYS A 146 -11.12 4.48 16.38
CA LYS A 146 -10.14 5.50 16.05
C LYS A 146 -10.59 6.42 14.93
N LEU A 147 -11.28 5.87 13.93
CA LEU A 147 -11.83 6.66 12.84
C LEU A 147 -12.94 7.56 13.33
N ASP A 148 -13.86 7.02 14.14
CA ASP A 148 -14.98 7.76 14.73
C ASP A 148 -14.49 8.88 15.65
N GLU A 149 -13.54 8.60 16.54
CA GLU A 149 -12.90 9.61 17.40
C GLU A 149 -12.31 10.76 16.59
N ARG A 150 -11.58 10.45 15.52
CA ARG A 150 -11.00 11.47 14.64
C ARG A 150 -12.05 12.31 13.94
N ILE A 151 -13.13 11.70 13.47
CA ILE A 151 -14.28 12.40 12.87
C ILE A 151 -14.86 13.40 13.86
N LEU A 152 -15.04 12.98 15.11
CA LEU A 152 -15.57 13.84 16.18
C LEU A 152 -14.60 14.97 16.55
N GLU A 153 -13.33 14.65 16.78
CA GLU A 153 -12.29 15.62 17.16
C GLU A 153 -12.09 16.71 16.11
N GLN A 154 -12.19 16.34 14.83
CA GLN A 154 -12.00 17.29 13.73
C GLN A 154 -13.27 18.02 13.32
N GLY A 155 -14.40 17.72 13.95
CA GLY A 155 -15.67 18.40 13.70
C GLY A 155 -16.28 18.16 12.31
N ILE A 156 -15.85 17.12 11.59
CA ILE A 156 -16.32 16.82 10.24
C ILE A 156 -17.58 15.94 10.21
N TYR A 157 -18.12 15.63 11.38
CA TYR A 157 -19.36 14.85 11.55
C TYR A 157 -20.60 15.49 10.88
N THR A 158 -20.55 16.79 10.56
CA THR A 158 -21.65 17.48 9.83
C THR A 158 -21.89 16.94 8.42
N GLN A 159 -20.97 16.14 7.90
CA GLN A 159 -21.07 15.49 6.60
C GLN A 159 -21.60 14.05 6.68
N ILE A 160 -21.99 13.60 7.88
CA ILE A 160 -22.52 12.26 8.15
C ILE A 160 -24.02 12.39 8.44
N GLU A 161 -24.80 11.38 8.07
CA GLU A 161 -26.22 11.35 8.39
C GLU A 161 -26.46 11.43 9.91
N PRO A 162 -27.44 12.27 10.37
CA PRO A 162 -27.65 12.52 11.80
C PRO A 162 -27.89 11.25 12.64
N GLU A 163 -28.52 10.24 12.05
CA GLU A 163 -28.79 8.97 12.71
C GLU A 163 -27.50 8.23 13.05
N LYS A 164 -26.59 8.14 12.10
CA LYS A 164 -25.28 7.50 12.27
C LYS A 164 -24.38 8.28 13.22
N ILE A 165 -24.44 9.61 13.18
CA ILE A 165 -23.73 10.46 14.15
C ILE A 165 -24.19 10.15 15.57
N SER A 166 -25.50 9.98 15.78
CA SER A 166 -26.05 9.63 17.10
C SER A 166 -25.46 8.32 17.62
N ASP A 167 -25.34 7.32 16.79
CA ASP A 167 -24.74 6.02 17.15
C ASP A 167 -23.25 6.15 17.51
N ILE A 168 -22.49 6.92 16.73
CA ILE A 168 -21.07 7.21 16.99
C ILE A 168 -20.92 7.88 18.36
N PHE A 169 -21.71 8.93 18.64
CA PHE A 169 -21.69 9.64 19.93
C PHE A 169 -22.07 8.72 21.09
N MET A 170 -23.09 7.89 20.93
CA MET A 170 -23.53 6.97 21.97
C MET A 170 -22.47 5.91 22.29
N GLU A 171 -21.78 5.37 21.29
CA GLU A 171 -20.66 4.45 21.51
C GLU A 171 -19.47 5.12 22.17
N TYR A 172 -19.10 6.31 21.72
CA TYR A 172 -18.03 7.11 22.31
C TYR A 172 -18.29 7.39 23.80
N TYR A 173 -19.50 7.88 24.14
CA TYR A 173 -19.87 8.16 25.53
C TYR A 173 -19.95 6.92 26.42
N LYS A 174 -20.43 5.80 25.91
CA LYS A 174 -20.45 4.54 26.66
C LYS A 174 -19.04 4.10 27.06
N ARG A 175 -18.07 4.30 26.19
CA ARG A 175 -16.67 3.91 26.42
C ARG A 175 -15.93 4.89 27.29
N ALA A 176 -16.04 6.20 27.04
CA ALA A 176 -15.44 7.24 27.87
C ALA A 176 -15.99 7.24 29.31
N GLY A 177 -17.25 6.80 29.50
CA GLY A 177 -17.85 6.60 30.81
C GLY A 177 -17.29 5.38 31.58
N ASN A 178 -16.86 4.35 30.87
CA ASN A 178 -16.25 3.14 31.49
C ASN A 178 -14.79 3.30 31.86
N GLU A 179 -14.07 4.26 31.26
CA GLU A 179 -12.67 4.55 31.61
C GLU A 179 -12.54 5.43 32.88
N LYS A 180 -13.64 5.99 33.37
CA LYS A 180 -13.68 6.84 34.59
C LYS A 180 -14.22 6.12 35.83
N LEU A 181 -14.51 4.84 35.74
CA LEU A 181 -14.87 3.95 36.85
C LEU A 181 -13.72 2.99 37.17
#